data_edd4da9d851b8959bbc5ddccffc5fb0b
#
_entry.id   edd4da9d851b8959bbc5ddccffc5fb0b
#
_cell.length_a   1.000
_cell.length_b   1.000
_cell.length_c   1.000
_cell.angle_alpha   90.00
_cell.angle_beta   90.00
_cell.angle_gamma   90.00
#
_symmetry.space_group_name_H-M   'P 1'
#
loop_
_entity.id
_entity.type
_entity.pdbx_description
1 polymer ?
#
loop_
_entity_poly.entity_id
_entity_poly.type
_entity_poly.pdbx_seq_one_letter_code
_entity_poly.pdbx_strand_id
1 'polypeptide(L)'
;WLNVGGRYGKTFRELTERFPFICHGLSLSIGGPSPLDEAFLQRLKRFLREHQIRFYSEHLSFCSDGGQLYDVLPIPFTEEAVHYVAARVQRVQDILGQRIAVENVSYYAAPGKEMEEIDFLNAVLQEADCDLLLDVNNIYVNSINHRYDAGLFLKQLPAERIRYIHVAGHYQEAEDLIVDTHGANVIDPVWQLLEKAYQHFGVIPTLLERDFNLPPLVELLGEVETIRALQSKYSNQSNDLIQHG
;
A
#
# COMPACT_ATOMS: atom_id res chain seq x y z
N TRP A 1 3.04 13.43 10.63
CA TRP A 1 2.87 13.31 12.09
C TRP A 1 4.19 13.39 12.87
N LEU A 2 5.32 13.05 12.29
CA LEU A 2 6.64 13.05 12.95
C LEU A 2 7.02 14.37 13.65
N ASN A 3 6.54 15.49 13.14
CA ASN A 3 6.85 16.83 13.67
C ASN A 3 5.64 17.51 14.32
N VAL A 4 4.55 16.78 14.53
CA VAL A 4 3.32 17.33 15.11
C VAL A 4 3.47 17.40 16.63
N GLY A 5 3.47 18.63 17.16
CA GLY A 5 3.52 18.93 18.57
C GLY A 5 2.24 19.58 19.10
N GLY A 6 2.32 20.16 20.31
CA GLY A 6 1.22 20.90 20.91
C GLY A 6 -0.04 20.04 21.13
N ARG A 7 -1.21 20.64 20.90
CA ARG A 7 -2.50 19.98 21.12
C ARG A 7 -2.68 18.75 20.24
N TYR A 8 -2.32 18.83 18.95
CA TYR A 8 -2.46 17.71 18.02
C TYR A 8 -1.55 16.53 18.38
N GLY A 9 -0.30 16.79 18.76
CA GLY A 9 0.61 15.74 19.21
C GLY A 9 0.11 15.05 20.49
N LYS A 10 -0.49 15.81 21.42
CA LYS A 10 -1.11 15.25 22.63
C LYS A 10 -2.30 14.35 22.25
N THR A 11 -3.22 14.84 21.42
CA THR A 11 -4.38 14.06 20.97
C THR A 11 -3.96 12.79 20.23
N PHE A 12 -2.95 12.88 19.37
CA PHE A 12 -2.43 11.71 18.66
C PHE A 12 -1.86 10.66 19.62
N ARG A 13 -1.11 11.09 20.64
CA ARG A 13 -0.59 10.19 21.68
C ARG A 13 -1.73 9.48 22.44
N GLU A 14 -2.73 10.23 22.87
CA GLU A 14 -3.92 9.68 23.55
C GLU A 14 -4.66 8.64 22.69
N LEU A 15 -4.70 8.85 21.36
CA LEU A 15 -5.29 7.90 20.43
C LEU A 15 -4.43 6.64 20.26
N THR A 16 -3.11 6.78 20.08
CA THR A 16 -2.20 5.64 19.90
C THR A 16 -2.04 4.79 21.17
N GLU A 17 -2.29 5.35 22.35
CA GLU A 17 -2.38 4.62 23.62
C GLU A 17 -3.66 3.76 23.72
N ARG A 18 -4.72 4.13 23.01
CA ARG A 18 -6.03 3.47 23.09
C ARG A 18 -6.31 2.53 21.94
N PHE A 19 -5.74 2.79 20.76
CA PHE A 19 -6.01 2.06 19.54
C PHE A 19 -4.70 1.65 18.87
N PRO A 20 -4.66 0.47 18.23
CA PRO A 20 -3.53 0.09 17.41
C PRO A 20 -3.51 0.96 16.14
N PHE A 21 -2.31 1.43 15.77
CA PHE A 21 -2.08 2.21 14.55
C PHE A 21 -1.13 1.48 13.61
N ILE A 22 -1.34 1.69 12.32
CA ILE A 22 -0.42 1.38 11.24
C ILE A 22 0.06 2.73 10.69
N CYS A 23 1.33 2.84 10.33
CA CYS A 23 1.88 4.00 9.66
C CYS A 23 2.20 3.69 8.20
N HIS A 24 1.75 4.59 7.34
CA HIS A 24 2.10 4.59 5.93
C HIS A 24 2.88 5.87 5.60
N GLY A 25 4.01 5.72 4.90
CA GLY A 25 4.94 6.81 4.59
C GLY A 25 4.79 7.31 3.16
N LEU A 26 5.06 8.61 2.99
CA LEU A 26 4.96 9.32 1.70
C LEU A 26 6.31 9.91 1.25
N SER A 27 7.38 9.77 2.05
CA SER A 27 8.54 10.66 1.89
C SER A 27 9.87 9.93 1.75
N LEU A 28 9.89 8.62 1.86
CA LEU A 28 11.16 7.89 1.85
C LEU A 28 11.77 7.81 0.45
N SER A 29 10.94 7.88 -0.61
CA SER A 29 11.40 7.85 -2.00
C SER A 29 12.38 6.69 -2.26
N ILE A 30 11.92 5.47 -1.97
CA ILE A 30 12.76 4.26 -2.00
C ILE A 30 13.45 4.10 -3.36
N GLY A 31 12.75 4.39 -4.47
CA GLY A 31 13.31 4.34 -5.83
C GLY A 31 14.08 5.58 -6.26
N GLY A 32 14.22 6.59 -5.40
CA GLY A 32 14.85 7.84 -5.76
C GLY A 32 16.38 7.75 -5.90
N PRO A 33 17.02 8.62 -6.69
CA PRO A 33 18.47 8.59 -6.93
C PRO A 33 19.28 9.12 -5.74
N SER A 34 18.67 9.95 -4.89
CA SER A 34 19.35 10.51 -3.71
C SER A 34 19.60 9.46 -2.63
N PRO A 35 20.67 9.59 -1.84
CA PRO A 35 20.87 8.73 -0.67
C PRO A 35 19.68 8.75 0.29
N LEU A 36 19.45 7.66 1.02
CA LEU A 36 18.44 7.62 2.07
C LEU A 36 18.75 8.63 3.17
N ASP A 37 17.75 9.41 3.60
CA ASP A 37 17.87 10.27 4.78
C ASP A 37 17.85 9.42 6.06
N GLU A 38 19.02 8.95 6.47
CA GLU A 38 19.16 8.15 7.70
C GLU A 38 18.75 8.93 8.96
N ALA A 39 18.90 10.26 8.96
CA ALA A 39 18.45 11.08 10.08
C ALA A 39 16.92 11.09 10.19
N PHE A 40 16.22 11.14 9.06
CA PHE A 40 14.78 10.94 9.00
C PHE A 40 14.39 9.54 9.51
N LEU A 41 15.05 8.49 9.06
CA LEU A 41 14.79 7.12 9.49
C LEU A 41 14.99 6.92 11.00
N GLN A 42 16.00 7.57 11.60
CA GLN A 42 16.19 7.54 13.04
C GLN A 42 15.06 8.28 13.80
N ARG A 43 14.52 9.39 13.23
CA ARG A 43 13.34 10.07 13.80
C ARG A 43 12.10 9.18 13.67
N LEU A 44 11.90 8.57 12.52
CA LEU A 44 10.80 7.62 12.28
C LEU A 44 10.86 6.44 13.25
N LYS A 45 12.02 5.82 13.44
CA LYS A 45 12.20 4.73 14.41
C LYS A 45 11.75 5.14 15.82
N ARG A 46 12.16 6.33 16.27
CA ARG A 46 11.74 6.83 17.59
C ARG A 46 10.23 7.02 17.65
N PHE A 47 9.64 7.63 16.63
CA PHE A 47 8.21 7.86 16.52
C PHE A 47 7.40 6.55 16.58
N LEU A 48 7.76 5.57 15.76
CA LEU A 48 7.10 4.26 15.74
C LEU A 48 7.15 3.60 17.13
N ARG A 49 8.29 3.69 17.81
CA ARG A 49 8.48 3.13 19.13
C ARG A 49 7.71 3.87 20.22
N GLU A 50 7.69 5.20 20.20
CA GLU A 50 6.96 6.04 21.14
C GLU A 50 5.45 5.81 21.07
N HIS A 51 4.92 5.60 19.86
CA HIS A 51 3.51 5.37 19.61
C HIS A 51 3.14 3.88 19.50
N GLN A 52 4.07 2.96 19.81
CA GLN A 52 3.87 1.51 19.77
C GLN A 52 3.37 0.99 18.41
N ILE A 53 3.74 1.68 17.33
CA ILE A 53 3.35 1.33 15.97
C ILE A 53 4.26 0.21 15.47
N ARG A 54 3.67 -0.95 15.22
CA ARG A 54 4.40 -2.17 14.84
C ARG A 54 4.46 -2.39 13.33
N PHE A 55 3.64 -1.66 12.59
CA PHE A 55 3.55 -1.77 11.15
C PHE A 55 3.89 -0.44 10.49
N TYR A 56 4.83 -0.46 9.57
CA TYR A 56 5.20 0.65 8.73
C TYR A 56 5.27 0.18 7.27
N SER A 57 4.74 0.99 6.37
CA SER A 57 4.79 0.77 4.93
C SER A 57 5.22 2.04 4.20
N GLU A 58 5.68 1.89 2.98
CA GLU A 58 6.08 2.96 2.06
C GLU A 58 5.69 2.61 0.62
N HIS A 59 5.54 3.63 -0.20
CA HIS A 59 5.30 3.46 -1.63
C HIS A 59 6.53 2.87 -2.35
N LEU A 60 6.30 1.90 -3.21
CA LEU A 60 7.33 1.37 -4.13
C LEU A 60 7.48 2.33 -5.33
N SER A 61 8.03 3.50 -5.06
CA SER A 61 8.08 4.61 -6.00
C SER A 61 9.26 5.53 -5.72
N PHE A 62 9.40 6.56 -6.54
CA PHE A 62 10.20 7.71 -6.14
C PHE A 62 9.36 8.99 -6.19
N CYS A 63 9.60 9.92 -5.25
CA CYS A 63 8.85 11.16 -5.11
C CYS A 63 9.75 12.36 -4.75
N SER A 64 11.07 12.18 -4.79
CA SER A 64 12.00 13.27 -4.47
C SER A 64 13.36 13.09 -5.16
N ASP A 65 13.90 14.21 -5.64
CA ASP A 65 15.27 14.37 -6.10
C ASP A 65 15.67 15.83 -5.90
N GLY A 66 16.28 16.13 -4.77
CA GLY A 66 16.58 17.52 -4.36
C GLY A 66 15.36 18.39 -4.04
N GLY A 67 14.15 17.85 -4.11
CA GLY A 67 12.86 18.45 -3.80
C GLY A 67 11.78 17.38 -3.69
N GLN A 68 10.62 17.74 -3.12
CA GLN A 68 9.47 16.83 -2.97
C GLN A 68 8.52 17.01 -4.15
N LEU A 69 8.13 15.89 -4.77
CA LEU A 69 7.01 15.81 -5.70
C LEU A 69 5.73 15.45 -4.94
N TYR A 70 4.59 15.94 -5.43
CA TYR A 70 3.29 15.58 -4.84
C TYR A 70 2.79 14.22 -5.33
N ASP A 71 3.29 13.77 -6.48
CA ASP A 71 2.93 12.50 -7.07
C ASP A 71 4.02 11.46 -6.86
N VAL A 72 3.63 10.21 -6.83
CA VAL A 72 4.55 9.06 -6.86
C VAL A 72 4.90 8.74 -8.31
N LEU A 73 6.19 8.57 -8.60
CA LEU A 73 6.68 8.24 -9.92
C LEU A 73 7.14 6.77 -9.96
N PRO A 74 6.91 6.06 -11.08
CA PRO A 74 7.27 4.67 -11.20
C PRO A 74 8.79 4.49 -11.22
N ILE A 75 9.25 3.40 -10.61
CA ILE A 75 10.61 2.90 -10.74
C ILE A 75 10.71 2.16 -12.08
N PRO A 76 11.81 2.26 -12.83
CA PRO A 76 12.01 1.42 -14.02
C PRO A 76 11.92 -0.07 -13.68
N PHE A 77 11.18 -0.85 -14.47
CA PHE A 77 11.04 -2.29 -14.23
C PHE A 77 12.21 -3.03 -14.87
N THR A 78 13.38 -2.96 -14.23
CA THR A 78 14.64 -3.57 -14.68
C THR A 78 15.27 -4.37 -13.55
N GLU A 79 16.14 -5.32 -13.88
CA GLU A 79 16.89 -6.10 -12.90
C GLU A 79 17.80 -5.21 -12.03
N GLU A 80 18.43 -4.20 -12.64
CA GLU A 80 19.25 -3.23 -11.90
C GLU A 80 18.42 -2.47 -10.85
N ALA A 81 17.19 -2.05 -11.21
CA ALA A 81 16.30 -1.36 -10.29
C ALA A 81 15.81 -2.29 -9.16
N VAL A 82 15.59 -3.58 -9.42
CA VAL A 82 15.28 -4.56 -8.36
C VAL A 82 16.39 -4.58 -7.32
N HIS A 83 17.64 -4.78 -7.73
CA HIS A 83 18.78 -4.81 -6.80
C HIS A 83 18.96 -3.49 -6.04
N TYR A 84 18.82 -2.37 -6.75
CA TYR A 84 18.94 -1.04 -6.16
C TYR A 84 17.88 -0.80 -5.06
N VAL A 85 16.63 -1.07 -5.38
CA VAL A 85 15.50 -0.86 -4.46
C VAL A 85 15.56 -1.85 -3.30
N ALA A 86 15.84 -3.12 -3.57
CA ALA A 86 15.93 -4.14 -2.53
C ALA A 86 17.00 -3.80 -1.49
N ALA A 87 18.18 -3.36 -1.91
CA ALA A 87 19.24 -2.93 -1.00
C ALA A 87 18.80 -1.73 -0.12
N ARG A 88 18.03 -0.80 -0.68
CA ARG A 88 17.50 0.36 0.06
C ARG A 88 16.42 -0.05 1.06
N VAL A 89 15.51 -0.93 0.67
CA VAL A 89 14.49 -1.49 1.58
C VAL A 89 15.17 -2.23 2.74
N GLN A 90 16.15 -3.08 2.45
CA GLN A 90 16.95 -3.77 3.49
C GLN A 90 17.61 -2.77 4.44
N ARG A 91 18.23 -1.70 3.90
CA ARG A 91 18.83 -0.65 4.74
C ARG A 91 17.82 0.04 5.63
N VAL A 92 16.60 0.31 5.13
CA VAL A 92 15.51 0.87 5.92
C VAL A 92 15.12 -0.09 7.04
N GLN A 93 14.95 -1.36 6.74
CA GLN A 93 14.61 -2.40 7.72
C GLN A 93 15.68 -2.52 8.82
N ASP A 94 16.95 -2.48 8.45
CA ASP A 94 18.09 -2.49 9.40
C ASP A 94 18.04 -1.30 10.36
N ILE A 95 17.83 -0.09 9.80
CA ILE A 95 17.75 1.13 10.61
C ILE A 95 16.55 1.10 11.54
N LEU A 96 15.38 0.75 11.03
CA LEU A 96 14.16 0.68 11.83
C LEU A 96 14.19 -0.46 12.84
N GLY A 97 14.88 -1.56 12.53
CA GLY A 97 14.92 -2.78 13.31
C GLY A 97 13.64 -3.59 13.22
N GLN A 98 12.92 -3.45 12.12
CA GLN A 98 11.70 -4.20 11.81
C GLN A 98 11.52 -4.35 10.30
N ARG A 99 10.78 -5.38 9.88
CA ARG A 99 10.33 -5.56 8.50
C ARG A 99 9.34 -4.45 8.16
N ILE A 100 9.41 -3.93 6.93
CA ILE A 100 8.43 -2.98 6.39
C ILE A 100 7.62 -3.63 5.27
N ALA A 101 6.50 -3.02 4.92
CA ALA A 101 5.78 -3.35 3.69
C ALA A 101 6.05 -2.28 2.62
N VAL A 102 6.09 -2.69 1.37
CA VAL A 102 6.04 -1.77 0.22
C VAL A 102 4.68 -1.87 -0.44
N GLU A 103 4.20 -0.76 -0.99
CA GLU A 103 2.92 -0.69 -1.68
C GLU A 103 3.10 -0.75 -3.18
N ASN A 104 2.26 -1.53 -3.87
CA ASN A 104 2.12 -1.48 -5.31
C ASN A 104 1.42 -0.18 -5.71
N VAL A 105 2.14 0.70 -6.41
CA VAL A 105 1.64 2.03 -6.78
C VAL A 105 1.02 2.05 -8.18
N SER A 106 0.12 3.01 -8.42
CA SER A 106 -0.34 3.33 -9.77
C SER A 106 0.75 4.06 -10.57
N TYR A 107 0.77 3.88 -11.88
CA TYR A 107 1.71 4.56 -12.77
C TYR A 107 1.09 4.82 -14.15
N TYR A 108 1.60 5.85 -14.85
CA TYR A 108 1.08 6.31 -16.14
C TYR A 108 2.08 6.12 -17.29
N ALA A 109 3.32 5.83 -16.97
CA ALA A 109 4.37 5.50 -17.92
C ALA A 109 5.32 4.48 -17.30
N ALA A 110 5.92 3.62 -18.13
CA ALA A 110 6.90 2.62 -17.69
C ALA A 110 8.23 2.84 -18.44
N PRO A 111 9.04 3.83 -18.05
CA PRO A 111 10.33 4.06 -18.67
C PRO A 111 11.28 2.89 -18.39
N GLY A 112 12.01 2.43 -19.40
CA GLY A 112 13.02 1.37 -19.24
C GLY A 112 12.43 0.01 -18.83
N LYS A 113 11.24 -0.34 -19.32
CA LYS A 113 10.58 -1.61 -18.99
C LYS A 113 11.31 -2.80 -19.65
N GLU A 114 11.94 -3.66 -18.84
CA GLU A 114 12.59 -4.91 -19.25
C GLU A 114 11.83 -6.15 -18.75
N MET A 115 10.95 -5.98 -17.75
CA MET A 115 10.09 -7.02 -17.19
C MET A 115 8.69 -6.49 -16.92
N GLU A 116 7.74 -7.37 -16.65
CA GLU A 116 6.40 -6.96 -16.27
C GLU A 116 6.36 -6.42 -14.83
N GLU A 117 5.37 -5.55 -14.54
CA GLU A 117 5.17 -4.96 -13.20
C GLU A 117 5.13 -6.03 -12.11
N ILE A 118 4.40 -7.12 -12.35
CA ILE A 118 4.25 -8.21 -11.38
C ILE A 118 5.57 -8.93 -11.10
N ASP A 119 6.40 -9.11 -12.11
CA ASP A 119 7.71 -9.76 -11.96
C ASP A 119 8.66 -8.85 -11.18
N PHE A 120 8.64 -7.54 -11.48
CA PHE A 120 9.40 -6.54 -10.75
C PHE A 120 9.00 -6.48 -9.27
N LEU A 121 7.71 -6.39 -8.98
CA LEU A 121 7.18 -6.35 -7.63
C LEU A 121 7.60 -7.60 -6.84
N ASN A 122 7.38 -8.79 -7.41
CA ASN A 122 7.72 -10.05 -6.77
C ASN A 122 9.23 -10.19 -6.54
N ALA A 123 10.07 -9.76 -7.50
CA ALA A 123 11.52 -9.78 -7.35
C ALA A 123 11.98 -8.86 -6.20
N VAL A 124 11.44 -7.64 -6.11
CA VAL A 124 11.73 -6.70 -5.01
C VAL A 124 11.31 -7.30 -3.66
N LEU A 125 10.09 -7.83 -3.56
CA LEU A 125 9.59 -8.46 -2.32
C LEU A 125 10.49 -9.60 -1.86
N GLN A 126 10.92 -10.43 -2.80
CA GLN A 126 11.78 -11.58 -2.50
C GLN A 126 13.18 -11.15 -2.09
N GLU A 127 13.82 -10.27 -2.87
CA GLU A 127 15.21 -9.88 -2.65
C GLU A 127 15.36 -8.98 -1.41
N ALA A 128 14.44 -8.06 -1.19
CA ALA A 128 14.42 -7.21 -0.01
C ALA A 128 14.00 -7.94 1.26
N ASP A 129 13.41 -9.12 1.14
CA ASP A 129 12.72 -9.83 2.22
C ASP A 129 11.77 -8.91 2.99
N CYS A 130 10.94 -8.16 2.26
CA CYS A 130 9.94 -7.26 2.82
C CYS A 130 8.51 -7.79 2.61
N ASP A 131 7.56 -7.13 3.24
CA ASP A 131 6.14 -7.43 3.12
C ASP A 131 5.48 -6.56 2.04
N LEU A 132 4.22 -6.84 1.73
CA LEU A 132 3.38 -6.11 0.79
C LEU A 132 2.21 -5.45 1.51
N LEU A 133 2.03 -4.16 1.29
CA LEU A 133 0.76 -3.46 1.36
C LEU A 133 0.12 -3.60 -0.02
N LEU A 134 -0.96 -4.36 -0.09
CA LEU A 134 -1.68 -4.60 -1.33
C LEU A 134 -2.72 -3.50 -1.55
N ASP A 135 -2.52 -2.63 -2.52
CA ASP A 135 -3.58 -1.72 -2.96
C ASP A 135 -4.33 -2.30 -4.17
N VAL A 136 -5.60 -2.64 -3.95
CA VAL A 136 -6.46 -3.24 -4.99
C VAL A 136 -6.99 -2.19 -5.96
N ASN A 137 -7.09 -0.91 -5.56
CA ASN A 137 -7.44 0.17 -6.46
C ASN A 137 -6.31 0.43 -7.46
N ASN A 138 -5.05 0.43 -7.01
CA ASN A 138 -3.88 0.62 -7.85
C ASN A 138 -3.72 -0.50 -8.89
N ILE A 139 -4.00 -1.77 -8.50
CA ILE A 139 -4.07 -2.86 -9.48
C ILE A 139 -5.17 -2.59 -10.52
N TYR A 140 -6.35 -2.15 -10.08
CA TYR A 140 -7.44 -1.85 -11.00
C TYR A 140 -7.08 -0.70 -11.95
N VAL A 141 -6.57 0.41 -11.42
CA VAL A 141 -6.11 1.57 -12.20
C VAL A 141 -5.08 1.15 -13.25
N ASN A 142 -4.04 0.45 -12.83
CA ASN A 142 -3.00 -0.04 -13.73
C ASN A 142 -3.53 -1.02 -14.76
N SER A 143 -4.49 -1.88 -14.40
CA SER A 143 -5.07 -2.86 -15.34
C SER A 143 -5.79 -2.19 -16.51
N ILE A 144 -6.45 -1.05 -16.29
CA ILE A 144 -7.08 -0.25 -17.34
C ILE A 144 -6.02 0.51 -18.14
N ASN A 145 -5.12 1.24 -17.46
CA ASN A 145 -4.13 2.09 -18.09
C ASN A 145 -3.10 1.30 -18.92
N HIS A 146 -2.76 0.08 -18.49
CA HIS A 146 -1.74 -0.78 -19.14
C HIS A 146 -2.32 -2.05 -19.76
N ARG A 147 -3.65 -2.24 -19.72
CA ARG A 147 -4.39 -3.29 -20.43
C ARG A 147 -3.99 -4.72 -20.05
N TYR A 148 -3.93 -5.00 -18.76
CA TYR A 148 -3.75 -6.35 -18.23
C TYR A 148 -4.94 -6.83 -17.38
N ASP A 149 -5.01 -8.12 -17.08
CA ASP A 149 -6.06 -8.69 -16.22
C ASP A 149 -5.69 -8.51 -14.74
N ALA A 150 -6.46 -7.68 -14.03
CA ALA A 150 -6.27 -7.41 -12.60
C ALA A 150 -6.39 -8.68 -11.74
N GLY A 151 -7.25 -9.62 -12.10
CA GLY A 151 -7.43 -10.87 -11.37
C GLY A 151 -6.28 -11.85 -11.58
N LEU A 152 -5.67 -11.87 -12.76
CA LEU A 152 -4.46 -12.66 -13.01
C LEU A 152 -3.24 -12.05 -12.30
N PHE A 153 -3.12 -10.72 -12.29
CA PHE A 153 -2.09 -10.03 -11.53
C PHE A 153 -2.18 -10.40 -10.03
N LEU A 154 -3.36 -10.27 -9.46
CA LEU A 154 -3.61 -10.57 -8.05
C LEU A 154 -3.14 -11.99 -7.67
N LYS A 155 -3.45 -13.00 -8.50
CA LYS A 155 -3.12 -14.40 -8.24
C LYS A 155 -1.61 -14.71 -8.25
N GLN A 156 -0.79 -13.83 -8.80
CA GLN A 156 0.66 -14.01 -8.87
C GLN A 156 1.40 -13.41 -7.67
N LEU A 157 0.67 -12.72 -6.78
CA LEU A 157 1.25 -12.13 -5.58
C LEU A 157 1.51 -13.19 -4.48
N PRO A 158 2.60 -13.07 -3.72
CA PRO A 158 2.93 -13.99 -2.64
C PRO A 158 2.03 -13.74 -1.41
N ALA A 159 1.06 -14.62 -1.19
CA ALA A 159 0.05 -14.49 -0.14
C ALA A 159 0.65 -14.25 1.26
N GLU A 160 1.75 -14.92 1.55
CA GLU A 160 2.44 -14.88 2.85
C GLU A 160 3.10 -13.53 3.16
N ARG A 161 3.26 -12.67 2.13
CA ARG A 161 3.86 -11.33 2.29
C ARG A 161 2.83 -10.22 2.43
N ILE A 162 1.55 -10.48 2.14
CA ILE A 162 0.49 -9.48 2.22
C ILE A 162 0.12 -9.26 3.69
N ARG A 163 0.29 -8.02 4.19
CA ARG A 163 0.02 -7.69 5.59
C ARG A 163 -1.29 -6.96 5.80
N TYR A 164 -1.63 -6.08 4.90
CA TYR A 164 -2.92 -5.40 4.87
C TYR A 164 -3.22 -4.91 3.46
N ILE A 165 -4.46 -4.49 3.25
CA ILE A 165 -4.98 -4.11 1.95
C ILE A 165 -5.46 -2.67 2.03
N HIS A 166 -5.17 -1.86 0.99
CA HIS A 166 -5.86 -0.61 0.73
C HIS A 166 -6.95 -0.82 -0.32
N VAL A 167 -8.06 -0.14 -0.14
CA VAL A 167 -9.15 -0.02 -1.11
C VAL A 167 -9.57 1.44 -1.19
N ALA A 168 -9.66 1.97 -2.40
CA ALA A 168 -9.94 3.38 -2.66
C ALA A 168 -10.80 3.55 -3.90
N GLY A 169 -11.29 4.77 -4.11
CA GLY A 169 -11.89 5.19 -5.37
C GLY A 169 -10.93 6.07 -6.17
N HIS A 170 -11.17 6.19 -7.46
CA HIS A 170 -10.32 6.89 -8.41
C HIS A 170 -11.15 7.82 -9.30
N TYR A 171 -10.47 8.62 -10.14
CA TYR A 171 -11.12 9.48 -11.15
C TYR A 171 -10.94 8.89 -12.53
N GLN A 172 -12.02 8.71 -13.25
CA GLN A 172 -12.00 8.28 -14.64
C GLN A 172 -11.90 9.48 -15.57
N GLU A 173 -10.72 9.68 -16.16
CA GLU A 173 -10.45 10.78 -17.09
C GLU A 173 -10.98 10.47 -18.50
N ALA A 174 -10.78 9.23 -18.97
CA ALA A 174 -11.24 8.74 -20.25
C ALA A 174 -11.60 7.25 -20.17
N GLU A 175 -12.12 6.68 -21.25
CA GLU A 175 -12.48 5.25 -21.30
C GLU A 175 -11.30 4.33 -21.00
N ASP A 176 -10.10 4.72 -21.40
CA ASP A 176 -8.84 3.97 -21.25
C ASP A 176 -7.80 4.70 -20.37
N LEU A 177 -8.23 5.67 -19.58
CA LEU A 177 -7.36 6.42 -18.67
C LEU A 177 -8.05 6.69 -17.33
N ILE A 178 -7.50 6.13 -16.29
CA ILE A 178 -7.93 6.33 -14.91
C ILE A 178 -6.81 7.01 -14.13
N VAL A 179 -7.19 8.01 -13.33
CA VAL A 179 -6.26 8.73 -12.44
C VAL A 179 -6.51 8.29 -11.01
N ASP A 180 -5.47 7.81 -10.38
CA ASP A 180 -5.48 7.39 -8.98
C ASP A 180 -5.50 8.63 -8.08
N THR A 181 -6.65 8.91 -7.51
CA THR A 181 -6.87 10.12 -6.72
C THR A 181 -7.24 9.85 -5.28
N HIS A 182 -7.72 8.63 -4.99
CA HIS A 182 -8.34 8.30 -3.68
C HIS A 182 -9.42 9.32 -3.25
N GLY A 183 -10.05 9.97 -4.24
CA GLY A 183 -10.97 11.09 -4.02
C GLY A 183 -12.43 10.84 -4.39
N ALA A 184 -12.78 9.59 -4.73
CA ALA A 184 -14.13 9.17 -5.11
C ALA A 184 -14.58 7.93 -4.31
N ASN A 185 -15.86 7.58 -4.44
CA ASN A 185 -16.37 6.33 -3.86
C ASN A 185 -15.77 5.13 -4.57
N VAL A 186 -15.60 4.05 -3.84
CA VAL A 186 -15.11 2.78 -4.38
C VAL A 186 -16.16 2.21 -5.34
N ILE A 187 -15.74 1.88 -6.56
CA ILE A 187 -16.65 1.35 -7.60
C ILE A 187 -16.76 -0.19 -7.51
N ASP A 188 -17.85 -0.72 -8.07
CA ASP A 188 -18.12 -2.17 -8.05
C ASP A 188 -16.95 -3.05 -8.55
N PRO A 189 -16.24 -2.72 -9.66
CA PRO A 189 -15.10 -3.53 -10.08
C PRO A 189 -13.97 -3.62 -9.06
N VAL A 190 -13.70 -2.55 -8.29
CA VAL A 190 -12.69 -2.53 -7.22
C VAL A 190 -13.18 -3.36 -6.02
N TRP A 191 -14.47 -3.26 -5.65
CA TRP A 191 -15.07 -4.15 -4.65
C TRP A 191 -14.97 -5.62 -5.03
N GLN A 192 -15.20 -5.95 -6.30
CA GLN A 192 -15.04 -7.31 -6.82
C GLN A 192 -13.58 -7.78 -6.77
N LEU A 193 -12.63 -6.89 -6.97
CA LEU A 193 -11.21 -7.22 -6.87
C LEU A 193 -10.80 -7.46 -5.42
N LEU A 194 -11.30 -6.67 -4.46
CA LEU A 194 -11.14 -6.91 -3.03
C LEU A 194 -11.73 -8.26 -2.62
N GLU A 195 -12.92 -8.57 -3.13
CA GLU A 195 -13.56 -9.86 -2.90
C GLU A 195 -12.71 -11.04 -3.41
N LYS A 196 -12.14 -10.92 -4.62
CA LYS A 196 -11.20 -11.91 -5.17
C LYS A 196 -9.93 -12.04 -4.33
N ALA A 197 -9.43 -10.93 -3.75
CA ALA A 197 -8.30 -10.97 -2.83
C ALA A 197 -8.64 -11.83 -1.59
N TYR A 198 -9.79 -11.61 -0.97
CA TYR A 198 -10.21 -12.43 0.17
C TYR A 198 -10.48 -13.89 -0.19
N GLN A 199 -10.99 -14.16 -1.39
CA GLN A 199 -11.15 -15.53 -1.89
C GLN A 199 -9.82 -16.27 -2.03
N HIS A 200 -8.80 -15.55 -2.49
CA HIS A 200 -7.52 -16.17 -2.81
C HIS A 200 -6.55 -16.21 -1.63
N PHE A 201 -6.50 -15.15 -0.82
CA PHE A 201 -5.53 -14.99 0.26
C PHE A 201 -6.13 -15.22 1.66
N GLY A 202 -7.44 -15.35 1.77
CA GLY A 202 -8.15 -15.27 3.04
C GLY A 202 -8.42 -13.82 3.45
N VAL A 203 -9.07 -13.66 4.61
CA VAL A 203 -9.40 -12.32 5.12
C VAL A 203 -8.18 -11.65 5.70
N ILE A 204 -7.86 -10.49 5.16
CA ILE A 204 -6.72 -9.64 5.54
C ILE A 204 -7.26 -8.29 6.05
N PRO A 205 -6.64 -7.65 7.05
CA PRO A 205 -7.00 -6.30 7.47
C PRO A 205 -7.03 -5.34 6.28
N THR A 206 -8.09 -4.55 6.18
CA THR A 206 -8.32 -3.65 5.03
C THR A 206 -8.64 -2.26 5.51
N LEU A 207 -7.99 -1.27 4.91
CA LEU A 207 -8.20 0.15 5.10
C LEU A 207 -8.95 0.72 3.91
N LEU A 208 -10.03 1.46 4.16
CA LEU A 208 -10.61 2.38 3.19
C LEU A 208 -9.76 3.65 3.16
N GLU A 209 -9.15 3.95 2.01
CA GLU A 209 -8.35 5.15 1.84
C GLU A 209 -9.14 6.25 1.13
N ARG A 210 -9.06 7.46 1.66
CA ARG A 210 -9.71 8.63 1.10
C ARG A 210 -8.88 9.87 1.39
N ASP A 211 -8.18 10.39 0.37
CA ASP A 211 -7.24 11.50 0.49
C ASP A 211 -7.86 12.84 0.13
N PHE A 212 -8.80 12.83 -0.81
CA PHE A 212 -9.47 14.03 -1.31
C PHE A 212 -10.99 13.90 -1.23
N ASN A 213 -11.68 15.03 -1.39
CA ASN A 213 -13.14 15.08 -1.47
C ASN A 213 -13.82 14.29 -0.34
N LEU A 214 -13.34 14.50 0.90
CA LEU A 214 -13.85 13.78 2.07
C LEU A 214 -15.39 13.98 2.17
N PRO A 215 -16.18 12.91 1.99
CA PRO A 215 -17.62 12.99 2.11
C PRO A 215 -18.03 13.03 3.60
N PRO A 216 -19.32 13.24 3.90
CA PRO A 216 -19.82 13.06 5.26
C PRO A 216 -19.42 11.69 5.85
N LEU A 217 -19.09 11.67 7.13
CA LEU A 217 -18.60 10.44 7.81
C LEU A 217 -19.54 9.23 7.62
N VAL A 218 -20.85 9.47 7.55
CA VAL A 218 -21.84 8.40 7.35
C VAL A 218 -21.64 7.66 6.02
N GLU A 219 -21.20 8.35 4.98
CA GLU A 219 -20.92 7.72 3.68
C GLU A 219 -19.66 6.88 3.75
N LEU A 220 -18.58 7.38 4.38
CA LEU A 220 -17.36 6.58 4.61
C LEU A 220 -17.65 5.34 5.47
N LEU A 221 -18.48 5.47 6.49
CA LEU A 221 -18.90 4.33 7.30
C LEU A 221 -19.69 3.29 6.49
N GLY A 222 -20.47 3.72 5.50
CA GLY A 222 -21.16 2.82 4.56
C GLY A 222 -20.17 1.96 3.74
N GLU A 223 -19.09 2.56 3.24
CA GLU A 223 -18.03 1.82 2.56
C GLU A 223 -17.27 0.87 3.51
N VAL A 224 -17.01 1.30 4.75
CA VAL A 224 -16.43 0.42 5.78
C VAL A 224 -17.33 -0.78 6.10
N GLU A 225 -18.66 -0.60 6.14
CA GLU A 225 -19.58 -1.72 6.31
C GLU A 225 -19.55 -2.69 5.13
N THR A 226 -19.32 -2.22 3.91
CA THR A 226 -19.09 -3.09 2.74
C THR A 226 -17.86 -3.96 2.94
N ILE A 227 -16.73 -3.38 3.40
CA ILE A 227 -15.52 -4.14 3.75
C ILE A 227 -15.85 -5.22 4.80
N ARG A 228 -16.54 -4.86 5.88
CA ARG A 228 -16.92 -5.79 6.95
C ARG A 228 -17.82 -6.93 6.47
N ALA A 229 -18.78 -6.62 5.59
CA ALA A 229 -19.65 -7.62 4.99
C ALA A 229 -18.85 -8.63 4.16
N LEU A 230 -17.92 -8.16 3.32
CA LEU A 230 -17.02 -9.03 2.54
C LEU A 230 -16.14 -9.87 3.46
N GLN A 231 -15.51 -9.28 4.48
CA GLN A 231 -14.70 -10.02 5.46
C GLN A 231 -15.50 -11.09 6.17
N SER A 232 -16.72 -10.79 6.61
CA SER A 232 -17.59 -11.74 7.29
C SER A 232 -17.99 -12.93 6.40
N LYS A 233 -18.23 -12.66 5.10
CA LYS A 233 -18.54 -13.69 4.10
C LYS A 233 -17.43 -14.72 3.98
N TYR A 234 -16.16 -14.28 3.95
CA TYR A 234 -15.01 -15.16 3.73
C TYR A 234 -14.41 -15.75 5.02
N SER A 235 -14.57 -15.11 6.18
CA SER A 235 -14.18 -15.69 7.47
C SER A 235 -14.98 -16.94 7.82
N ASN A 236 -16.27 -16.96 7.48
CA ASN A 236 -17.14 -18.11 7.76
C ASN A 236 -16.81 -19.31 6.85
N GLN A 237 -16.43 -19.08 5.60
CA GLN A 237 -16.04 -20.16 4.69
C GLN A 237 -14.77 -20.90 5.12
N SER A 238 -13.80 -20.18 5.73
CA SER A 238 -12.59 -20.80 6.27
C SER A 238 -12.88 -21.72 7.47
N ASN A 239 -13.88 -21.40 8.28
CA ASN A 239 -14.27 -22.23 9.42
C ASN A 239 -15.05 -23.50 9.01
N ASP A 240 -15.84 -23.42 7.94
CA ASP A 240 -16.61 -24.60 7.45
C ASP A 240 -15.67 -25.64 6.81
N LEU A 241 -14.58 -25.24 6.17
CA LEU A 241 -13.59 -26.16 5.60
C LEU A 241 -12.78 -26.91 6.67
N ILE A 242 -12.61 -26.32 7.86
CA ILE A 242 -11.88 -26.94 8.98
C ILE A 242 -12.79 -27.96 9.74
N GLN A 243 -14.12 -27.82 9.69
CA GLN A 243 -15.03 -28.70 10.39
C GLN A 243 -15.42 -29.96 9.59
N HIS A 244 -15.12 -30.02 8.30
CA HIS A 244 -15.49 -31.13 7.40
C HIS A 244 -14.27 -31.82 6.73
N GLY A 245 -13.06 -31.58 7.15
CA GLY A 245 -11.82 -32.26 6.79
C GLY A 245 -11.21 -32.97 8.00
#